data_8974dfcfa6863559337089e85c32d146
#
_entry.id   8974dfcfa6863559337089e85c32d146
#
_cell.length_a   1.000
_cell.length_b   1.000
_cell.length_c   1.000
_cell.angle_alpha   90.00
_cell.angle_beta   90.00
_cell.angle_gamma   90.00
#
_symmetry.space_group_name_H-M   'P 1'
#
loop_
_entity.id
_entity.type
_entity.pdbx_description
1 polymer ?
#
loop_
_entity_poly.entity_id
_entity_poly.type
_entity_poly.pdbx_seq_one_letter_code
_entity_poly.pdbx_strand_id
1 'polypeptide(L)'
;KARTYLLGTLLLAFVFLGIKSYEYYGKITNDILPGHIPETSSQAVRKASRELEIVVRNRFAAYTDSGAVKTDRPDDIVNLVVQIAALPSASAPEGVSEATFNALKESAPIDTELYSKWMNLHQHIVANVSLKVAATGPEYLAAREGLKAGEKLPELEFEEVTALLTDLKSNEKYGSYVTSGVFEPHPIVYGNIFASIYFLMTGFHAIHVIVGMILFYVVLKQGSKLNESWTDFV
;
A
#
# COMPACT_ATOMS: atom_id res chain seq x y z
N LYS A 1 -40.81 -24.21 17.50
CA LYS A 1 -39.79 -23.58 18.37
C LYS A 1 -38.36 -23.86 17.86
N ALA A 2 -37.91 -25.14 17.70
CA ALA A 2 -36.56 -25.48 17.25
C ALA A 2 -36.19 -24.83 15.90
N ARG A 3 -37.08 -24.87 14.91
CA ARG A 3 -36.87 -24.24 13.58
C ARG A 3 -36.66 -22.73 13.67
N THR A 4 -37.36 -22.05 14.58
CA THR A 4 -37.20 -20.59 14.78
C THR A 4 -35.85 -20.28 15.37
N TYR A 5 -35.33 -21.08 16.32
CA TYR A 5 -33.99 -20.92 16.88
C TYR A 5 -32.90 -21.17 15.84
N LEU A 6 -33.03 -22.22 15.03
CA LEU A 6 -32.10 -22.52 13.93
C LEU A 6 -32.02 -21.39 12.90
N LEU A 7 -33.17 -20.80 12.54
CA LEU A 7 -33.21 -19.63 11.65
C LEU A 7 -32.53 -18.42 12.29
N GLY A 8 -32.74 -18.19 13.59
CA GLY A 8 -32.07 -17.11 14.33
C GLY A 8 -30.55 -17.31 14.36
N THR A 9 -30.08 -18.52 14.64
CA THR A 9 -28.64 -18.85 14.63
C THR A 9 -28.04 -18.66 13.24
N LEU A 10 -28.72 -19.10 12.18
CA LEU A 10 -28.26 -18.93 10.80
C LEU A 10 -28.15 -17.44 10.44
N LEU A 11 -29.13 -16.63 10.81
CA LEU A 11 -29.11 -15.18 10.58
C LEU A 11 -27.91 -14.51 11.30
N LEU A 12 -27.69 -14.88 12.57
CA LEU A 12 -26.55 -14.35 13.33
C LEU A 12 -25.22 -14.77 12.73
N ALA A 13 -25.11 -16.00 12.19
CA ALA A 13 -23.91 -16.44 11.49
C ALA A 13 -23.64 -15.64 10.21
N PHE A 14 -24.67 -15.27 9.44
CA PHE A 14 -24.52 -14.37 8.29
C PHE A 14 -24.04 -12.98 8.72
N VAL A 15 -24.61 -12.41 9.77
CA VAL A 15 -24.18 -11.12 10.31
C VAL A 15 -22.72 -11.18 10.74
N PHE A 16 -22.32 -12.24 11.44
CA PHE A 16 -20.93 -12.45 11.84
C PHE A 16 -19.98 -12.50 10.64
N LEU A 17 -20.30 -13.25 9.59
CA LEU A 17 -19.48 -13.34 8.39
C LEU A 17 -19.40 -11.97 7.67
N GLY A 18 -20.48 -11.20 7.65
CA GLY A 18 -20.49 -9.85 7.08
C GLY A 18 -19.54 -8.91 7.83
N ILE A 19 -19.59 -8.91 9.16
CA ILE A 19 -18.67 -8.12 10.01
C ILE A 19 -17.23 -8.55 9.78
N LYS A 20 -16.96 -9.87 9.74
CA LYS A 20 -15.60 -10.38 9.50
C LYS A 20 -15.08 -10.06 8.11
N SER A 21 -15.93 -10.13 7.09
CA SER A 21 -15.54 -9.74 5.73
C SER A 21 -15.14 -8.26 5.66
N TYR A 22 -15.88 -7.38 6.33
CA TYR A 22 -15.54 -5.97 6.42
C TYR A 22 -14.22 -5.74 7.17
N GLU A 23 -13.98 -6.45 8.27
CA GLU A 23 -12.73 -6.39 9.03
C GLU A 23 -11.53 -6.85 8.19
N TYR A 24 -11.66 -7.98 7.47
CA TYR A 24 -10.61 -8.45 6.56
C TYR A 24 -10.34 -7.48 5.42
N TYR A 25 -11.39 -6.92 4.84
CA TYR A 25 -11.25 -5.88 3.82
C TYR A 25 -10.40 -4.71 4.34
N GLY A 26 -10.69 -4.21 5.54
CA GLY A 26 -9.91 -3.14 6.16
C GLY A 26 -8.44 -3.54 6.40
N LYS A 27 -8.16 -4.78 6.79
CA LYS A 27 -6.78 -5.26 6.98
C LYS A 27 -6.01 -5.40 5.67
N ILE A 28 -6.66 -5.87 4.62
CA ILE A 28 -6.06 -6.00 3.29
C ILE A 28 -5.78 -4.61 2.68
N THR A 29 -6.73 -3.69 2.77
CA THR A 29 -6.58 -2.34 2.21
C THR A 29 -5.52 -1.50 2.94
N ASN A 30 -5.31 -1.76 4.23
CA ASN A 30 -4.26 -1.08 5.03
C ASN A 30 -2.94 -1.88 5.08
N ASP A 31 -2.78 -2.90 4.26
CA ASP A 31 -1.58 -3.74 4.16
C ASP A 31 -1.12 -4.34 5.52
N ILE A 32 -2.10 -4.68 6.38
CA ILE A 32 -1.87 -5.35 7.68
C ILE A 32 -1.97 -6.86 7.49
N LEU A 33 -1.09 -7.41 6.67
CA LEU A 33 -1.05 -8.82 6.33
C LEU A 33 0.17 -9.50 6.99
N PRO A 34 0.11 -10.83 7.21
CA PRO A 34 1.29 -11.58 7.65
C PRO A 34 2.47 -11.39 6.70
N GLY A 35 3.64 -11.03 7.23
CA GLY A 35 4.83 -10.71 6.45
C GLY A 35 4.93 -9.27 5.95
N HIS A 36 3.88 -8.45 6.09
CA HIS A 36 3.85 -7.06 5.63
C HIS A 36 4.02 -6.04 6.76
N ILE A 37 3.96 -6.49 8.01
CA ILE A 37 4.08 -5.60 9.17
C ILE A 37 5.57 -5.36 9.45
N PRO A 38 6.04 -4.11 9.44
CA PRO A 38 7.42 -3.82 9.82
C PRO A 38 7.61 -4.07 11.33
N GLU A 39 8.68 -4.77 11.69
CA GLU A 39 9.01 -5.10 13.08
C GLU A 39 10.16 -4.26 13.61
N THR A 40 10.90 -3.60 12.73
CA THR A 40 12.02 -2.71 13.04
C THR A 40 11.86 -1.37 12.35
N SER A 41 12.52 -0.32 12.86
CA SER A 41 12.55 1.01 12.23
C SER A 41 13.05 0.94 10.79
N SER A 42 14.10 0.17 10.52
CA SER A 42 14.63 -0.03 9.17
C SER A 42 13.62 -0.66 8.20
N GLN A 43 12.82 -1.63 8.65
CA GLN A 43 11.75 -2.21 7.85
C GLN A 43 10.62 -1.20 7.60
N ALA A 44 10.26 -0.40 8.62
CA ALA A 44 9.26 0.64 8.51
C ALA A 44 9.65 1.71 7.48
N VAL A 45 10.90 2.17 7.53
CA VAL A 45 11.46 3.14 6.58
C VAL A 45 11.43 2.61 5.14
N ARG A 46 11.83 1.34 4.94
CA ARG A 46 11.78 0.71 3.62
C ARG A 46 10.36 0.55 3.10
N LYS A 47 9.41 0.22 3.98
CA LYS A 47 7.99 0.15 3.62
C LYS A 47 7.48 1.52 3.17
N ALA A 48 7.73 2.58 3.94
CA ALA A 48 7.36 3.94 3.60
C ALA A 48 7.94 4.40 2.24
N SER A 49 9.23 4.11 2.00
CA SER A 49 9.87 4.42 0.71
C SER A 49 9.23 3.68 -0.46
N ARG A 50 8.87 2.41 -0.27
CA ARG A 50 8.22 1.60 -1.30
C ARG A 50 6.79 2.09 -1.60
N GLU A 51 6.04 2.45 -0.58
CA GLU A 51 4.70 3.01 -0.75
C GLU A 51 4.75 4.35 -1.47
N LEU A 52 5.70 5.23 -1.11
CA LEU A 52 5.93 6.50 -1.79
C LEU A 52 6.36 6.28 -3.26
N GLU A 53 7.19 5.25 -3.54
CA GLU A 53 7.53 4.86 -4.92
C GLU A 53 6.28 4.53 -5.73
N ILE A 54 5.34 3.78 -5.16
CA ILE A 54 4.09 3.42 -5.85
C ILE A 54 3.28 4.68 -6.18
N VAL A 55 3.19 5.64 -5.25
CA VAL A 55 2.52 6.92 -5.50
C VAL A 55 3.17 7.66 -6.67
N VAL A 56 4.50 7.80 -6.65
CA VAL A 56 5.26 8.45 -7.72
C VAL A 56 5.04 7.75 -9.06
N ARG A 57 5.17 6.42 -9.10
CA ARG A 57 4.97 5.63 -10.33
C ARG A 57 3.56 5.81 -10.90
N ASN A 58 2.54 5.80 -10.06
CA ASN A 58 1.15 6.01 -10.50
C ASN A 58 0.96 7.42 -11.07
N ARG A 59 1.62 8.43 -10.52
CA ARG A 59 1.61 9.79 -11.09
C ARG A 59 2.29 9.84 -12.45
N PHE A 60 3.45 9.20 -12.60
CA PHE A 60 4.17 9.14 -13.89
C PHE A 60 3.46 8.27 -14.93
N ALA A 61 2.73 7.22 -14.54
CA ALA A 61 1.94 6.41 -15.44
C ALA A 61 0.89 7.25 -16.22
N ALA A 62 0.34 8.29 -15.62
CA ALA A 62 -0.61 9.17 -16.28
C ALA A 62 -0.04 9.86 -17.54
N TYR A 63 1.27 10.10 -17.61
CA TYR A 63 1.95 10.70 -18.76
C TYR A 63 2.12 9.71 -19.91
N THR A 64 2.37 8.43 -19.63
CA THR A 64 2.47 7.37 -20.63
C THR A 64 1.10 6.90 -21.10
N ASP A 65 0.16 6.74 -20.18
CA ASP A 65 -1.20 6.31 -20.50
C ASP A 65 -1.96 7.33 -21.35
N SER A 66 -1.69 8.61 -21.15
CA SER A 66 -2.25 9.68 -21.99
C SER A 66 -1.60 9.78 -23.37
N GLY A 67 -0.48 9.09 -23.59
CA GLY A 67 0.33 9.20 -24.82
C GLY A 67 1.19 10.48 -24.88
N ALA A 68 1.23 11.30 -23.85
CA ALA A 68 2.07 12.50 -23.78
C ALA A 68 3.56 12.14 -23.76
N VAL A 69 3.90 10.98 -23.21
CA VAL A 69 5.26 10.43 -23.16
C VAL A 69 5.25 9.04 -23.79
N LYS A 70 6.12 8.82 -24.77
CA LYS A 70 6.22 7.54 -25.54
C LYS A 70 7.45 6.73 -25.12
N THR A 71 7.64 6.51 -23.83
CA THR A 71 8.71 5.67 -23.32
C THR A 71 8.27 4.96 -22.02
N ASP A 72 8.72 3.73 -21.86
CA ASP A 72 8.47 2.93 -20.65
C ASP A 72 9.65 2.98 -19.66
N ARG A 73 10.72 3.71 -20.00
CA ARG A 73 11.91 3.81 -19.13
C ARG A 73 11.69 4.88 -18.07
N PRO A 74 11.80 4.54 -16.77
CA PRO A 74 11.54 5.50 -15.69
C PRO A 74 12.37 6.80 -15.80
N ASP A 75 13.67 6.69 -16.09
CA ASP A 75 14.57 7.85 -16.19
C ASP A 75 14.20 8.76 -17.38
N ASP A 76 13.79 8.18 -18.51
CA ASP A 76 13.35 8.93 -19.68
C ASP A 76 12.02 9.63 -19.42
N ILE A 77 11.11 8.98 -18.68
CA ILE A 77 9.84 9.61 -18.28
C ILE A 77 10.10 10.84 -17.42
N VAL A 78 10.98 10.73 -16.43
CA VAL A 78 11.33 11.86 -15.55
C VAL A 78 11.89 13.02 -16.37
N ASN A 79 12.83 12.75 -17.26
CA ASN A 79 13.45 13.78 -18.10
C ASN A 79 12.42 14.47 -19.01
N LEU A 80 11.49 13.69 -19.58
CA LEU A 80 10.43 14.24 -20.43
C LEU A 80 9.40 15.06 -19.63
N VAL A 81 9.04 14.60 -18.42
CA VAL A 81 8.14 15.36 -17.53
C VAL A 81 8.79 16.69 -17.11
N VAL A 82 10.08 16.68 -16.79
CA VAL A 82 10.84 17.92 -16.51
C VAL A 82 10.85 18.84 -17.73
N GLN A 83 11.04 18.31 -18.95
CA GLN A 83 10.97 19.09 -20.17
C GLN A 83 9.56 19.67 -20.41
N ILE A 84 8.50 18.91 -20.18
CA ILE A 84 7.12 19.39 -20.27
C ILE A 84 6.89 20.56 -19.29
N ALA A 85 7.41 20.44 -18.07
CA ALA A 85 7.32 21.52 -17.06
C ALA A 85 8.06 22.79 -17.46
N ALA A 86 9.22 22.64 -18.12
CA ALA A 86 10.08 23.76 -18.49
C ALA A 86 9.64 24.52 -19.78
N LEU A 87 8.77 23.91 -20.61
CA LEU A 87 8.34 24.49 -21.90
C LEU A 87 6.89 25.01 -21.84
N PRO A 88 6.67 26.25 -21.41
CA PRO A 88 5.32 26.83 -21.29
C PRO A 88 4.54 26.91 -22.62
N SER A 89 5.23 26.90 -23.75
CA SER A 89 4.64 27.01 -25.10
C SER A 89 4.58 25.67 -25.88
N ALA A 90 4.87 24.53 -25.24
CA ALA A 90 4.81 23.24 -25.92
C ALA A 90 3.36 22.93 -26.35
N SER A 91 3.18 22.50 -27.60
CA SER A 91 1.92 22.01 -28.14
C SER A 91 1.70 20.55 -27.73
N ALA A 92 0.43 20.14 -27.63
CA ALA A 92 0.10 18.76 -27.33
C ALA A 92 0.65 17.82 -28.41
N PRO A 93 1.22 16.66 -28.03
CA PRO A 93 1.64 15.64 -28.97
C PRO A 93 0.45 15.10 -29.81
N GLU A 94 0.75 14.55 -30.98
CA GLU A 94 -0.27 13.97 -31.84
C GLU A 94 -1.03 12.85 -31.11
N GLY A 95 -2.35 12.94 -31.08
CA GLY A 95 -3.25 12.00 -30.41
C GLY A 95 -3.60 12.34 -28.96
N VAL A 96 -3.01 13.37 -28.37
CA VAL A 96 -3.33 13.86 -27.02
C VAL A 96 -4.21 15.09 -27.11
N SER A 97 -5.31 15.15 -26.36
CA SER A 97 -6.14 16.34 -26.31
C SER A 97 -5.41 17.51 -25.63
N GLU A 98 -5.61 18.74 -26.11
CA GLU A 98 -4.99 19.93 -25.50
C GLU A 98 -5.38 20.08 -24.03
N ALA A 99 -6.61 19.75 -23.66
CA ALA A 99 -7.07 19.81 -22.27
C ALA A 99 -6.30 18.85 -21.36
N THR A 100 -6.11 17.60 -21.82
CA THR A 100 -5.32 16.58 -21.08
C THR A 100 -3.86 17.01 -20.98
N PHE A 101 -3.28 17.49 -22.07
CA PHE A 101 -1.88 17.94 -22.09
C PHE A 101 -1.65 19.13 -21.16
N ASN A 102 -2.56 20.10 -21.14
CA ASN A 102 -2.46 21.25 -20.25
C ASN A 102 -2.58 20.85 -18.77
N ALA A 103 -3.46 19.89 -18.43
CA ALA A 103 -3.57 19.36 -17.08
C ALA A 103 -2.27 18.64 -16.63
N LEU A 104 -1.67 17.84 -17.51
CA LEU A 104 -0.38 17.19 -17.25
C LEU A 104 0.76 18.19 -17.09
N LYS A 105 0.76 19.24 -17.91
CA LYS A 105 1.75 20.30 -17.85
C LYS A 105 1.67 21.10 -16.54
N GLU A 106 0.47 21.33 -16.04
CA GLU A 106 0.25 21.97 -14.73
C GLU A 106 0.73 21.08 -13.58
N SER A 107 0.54 19.76 -13.67
CA SER A 107 0.97 18.81 -12.65
C SER A 107 2.47 18.46 -12.70
N ALA A 108 3.15 18.64 -13.83
CA ALA A 108 4.52 18.20 -14.04
C ALA A 108 5.54 18.77 -13.02
N PRO A 109 5.51 20.05 -12.62
CA PRO A 109 6.41 20.57 -11.60
C PRO A 109 6.18 19.88 -10.23
N ILE A 110 4.92 19.60 -9.90
CA ILE A 110 4.49 18.96 -8.65
C ILE A 110 4.97 17.51 -8.62
N ASP A 111 4.77 16.79 -9.71
CA ASP A 111 5.17 15.39 -9.84
C ASP A 111 6.70 15.22 -9.83
N THR A 112 7.43 16.18 -10.41
CA THR A 112 8.90 16.22 -10.39
C THR A 112 9.43 16.50 -8.98
N GLU A 113 8.79 17.42 -8.24
CA GLU A 113 9.15 17.69 -6.84
C GLU A 113 8.95 16.45 -5.97
N LEU A 114 7.79 15.78 -6.09
CA LEU A 114 7.49 14.56 -5.35
C LEU A 114 8.47 13.42 -5.69
N TYR A 115 8.82 13.27 -6.96
CA TYR A 115 9.84 12.32 -7.41
C TYR A 115 11.20 12.61 -6.75
N SER A 116 11.62 13.87 -6.70
CA SER A 116 12.89 14.25 -6.07
C SER A 116 12.91 13.90 -4.57
N LYS A 117 11.81 14.12 -3.86
CA LYS A 117 11.68 13.75 -2.45
C LYS A 117 11.78 12.22 -2.24
N TRP A 118 11.09 11.45 -3.07
CA TRP A 118 11.21 10.00 -3.03
C TRP A 118 12.63 9.52 -3.37
N MET A 119 13.26 10.09 -4.41
CA MET A 119 14.60 9.70 -4.83
C MET A 119 15.63 9.95 -3.74
N ASN A 120 15.57 11.06 -3.03
CA ASN A 120 16.46 11.38 -1.92
C ASN A 120 16.33 10.33 -0.80
N LEU A 121 15.11 9.97 -0.42
CA LEU A 121 14.84 8.92 0.58
C LEU A 121 15.35 7.56 0.10
N HIS A 122 15.07 7.19 -1.14
CA HIS A 122 15.50 5.93 -1.74
C HIS A 122 17.01 5.80 -1.79
N GLN A 123 17.71 6.85 -2.23
CA GLN A 123 19.18 6.87 -2.29
C GLN A 123 19.81 6.72 -0.91
N HIS A 124 19.24 7.34 0.11
CA HIS A 124 19.73 7.21 1.48
C HIS A 124 19.60 5.76 1.98
N ILE A 125 18.46 5.12 1.73
CA ILE A 125 18.22 3.71 2.10
C ILE A 125 19.18 2.75 1.38
N VAL A 126 19.37 2.96 0.07
CA VAL A 126 20.25 2.14 -0.76
C VAL A 126 21.71 2.32 -0.33
N ALA A 127 22.13 3.55 -0.03
CA ALA A 127 23.48 3.85 0.44
C ALA A 127 23.80 3.19 1.78
N ASN A 128 22.83 3.10 2.66
CA ASN A 128 23.01 2.40 3.94
C ASN A 128 23.21 0.88 3.76
N VAL A 129 22.64 0.29 2.71
CA VAL A 129 22.83 -1.13 2.38
C VAL A 129 24.17 -1.36 1.68
N SER A 130 24.65 -0.45 0.82
CA SER A 130 25.89 -0.58 0.07
C SER A 130 26.44 0.79 -0.36
N LEU A 131 27.60 1.16 0.18
CA LEU A 131 28.34 2.37 -0.26
C LEU A 131 28.91 2.27 -1.69
N LYS A 132 28.70 1.15 -2.37
CA LYS A 132 29.15 0.95 -3.76
C LYS A 132 28.16 1.50 -4.80
N VAL A 133 26.94 1.85 -4.38
CA VAL A 133 25.96 2.45 -5.29
C VAL A 133 26.22 3.94 -5.38
N ALA A 134 26.54 4.41 -6.57
CA ALA A 134 26.72 5.84 -6.85
C ALA A 134 25.36 6.55 -6.78
N ALA A 135 25.04 7.09 -5.63
CA ALA A 135 23.89 7.96 -5.46
C ALA A 135 24.27 9.39 -5.89
N THR A 136 23.36 10.07 -6.56
CA THR A 136 23.63 11.36 -7.22
C THR A 136 22.89 12.55 -6.59
N GLY A 137 22.08 12.31 -5.56
CA GLY A 137 21.33 13.37 -4.88
C GLY A 137 22.22 14.30 -4.06
N PRO A 138 21.98 15.64 -4.07
CA PRO A 138 22.82 16.60 -3.37
C PRO A 138 22.89 16.38 -1.85
N GLU A 139 21.78 15.99 -1.23
CA GLU A 139 21.71 15.67 0.22
C GLU A 139 22.55 14.44 0.56
N TYR A 140 22.53 13.42 -0.30
CA TYR A 140 23.34 12.24 -0.17
C TYR A 140 24.83 12.53 -0.33
N LEU A 141 25.22 13.34 -1.31
CA LEU A 141 26.59 13.74 -1.55
C LEU A 141 27.16 14.51 -0.35
N ALA A 142 26.39 15.45 0.23
CA ALA A 142 26.78 16.18 1.42
C ALA A 142 26.98 15.24 2.65
N ALA A 143 26.09 14.29 2.86
CA ALA A 143 26.21 13.31 3.95
C ALA A 143 27.42 12.37 3.74
N ARG A 144 27.78 12.08 2.48
CA ARG A 144 28.91 11.21 2.12
C ARG A 144 30.27 11.87 2.27
N GLU A 145 30.40 13.17 2.11
CA GLU A 145 31.68 13.90 2.18
C GLU A 145 32.42 13.71 3.52
N GLY A 146 31.70 13.45 4.61
CA GLY A 146 32.25 13.20 5.93
C GLY A 146 32.62 11.73 6.23
N LEU A 147 32.28 10.78 5.35
CA LEU A 147 32.46 9.34 5.62
C LEU A 147 33.82 8.84 5.15
N LYS A 148 34.48 8.02 5.99
CA LYS A 148 35.69 7.27 5.63
C LYS A 148 35.32 6.10 4.72
N ALA A 149 36.32 5.63 3.95
CA ALA A 149 36.15 4.45 3.10
C ALA A 149 35.72 3.23 3.93
N GLY A 150 34.54 2.69 3.63
CA GLY A 150 33.94 1.55 4.32
C GLY A 150 32.95 1.88 5.43
N GLU A 151 32.83 3.15 5.85
CA GLU A 151 31.74 3.59 6.73
C GLU A 151 30.41 3.62 6.00
N LYS A 152 29.35 3.26 6.73
CA LYS A 152 27.96 3.39 6.25
C LYS A 152 27.38 4.71 6.73
N LEU A 153 26.46 5.26 5.94
CA LEU A 153 25.61 6.34 6.43
C LEU A 153 24.85 5.87 7.67
N PRO A 154 24.60 6.75 8.64
CA PRO A 154 23.75 6.42 9.77
C PRO A 154 22.38 5.97 9.25
N GLU A 155 21.78 4.96 9.90
CA GLU A 155 20.43 4.55 9.58
C GLU A 155 19.47 5.68 9.91
N LEU A 156 18.49 5.90 9.01
CA LEU A 156 17.40 6.83 9.30
C LEU A 156 16.58 6.30 10.45
N GLU A 157 16.40 7.12 11.46
CA GLU A 157 15.49 6.83 12.56
C GLU A 157 14.04 6.93 12.07
N PHE A 158 13.17 6.12 12.67
CA PHE A 158 11.75 6.09 12.28
C PHE A 158 11.08 7.46 12.48
N GLU A 159 11.47 8.20 13.50
CA GLU A 159 10.99 9.54 13.82
C GLU A 159 11.31 10.55 12.71
N GLU A 160 12.51 10.48 12.11
CA GLU A 160 12.93 11.34 11.00
C GLU A 160 12.07 11.08 9.76
N VAL A 161 11.82 9.79 9.46
CA VAL A 161 10.96 9.41 8.34
C VAL A 161 9.50 9.79 8.59
N THR A 162 9.03 9.64 9.82
CA THR A 162 7.66 10.06 10.19
C THR A 162 7.50 11.57 10.03
N ALA A 163 8.49 12.36 10.44
CA ALA A 163 8.48 13.81 10.23
C ALA A 163 8.45 14.18 8.75
N LEU A 164 9.27 13.52 7.91
CA LEU A 164 9.26 13.70 6.46
C LEU A 164 7.90 13.34 5.85
N LEU A 165 7.31 12.20 6.23
CA LEU A 165 6.00 11.80 5.72
C LEU A 165 4.89 12.76 6.16
N THR A 166 4.97 13.30 7.37
CA THR A 166 4.02 14.30 7.86
C THR A 166 4.13 15.59 7.04
N ASP A 167 5.34 16.05 6.75
CA ASP A 167 5.58 17.19 5.88
C ASP A 167 5.04 16.96 4.46
N LEU A 168 5.32 15.78 3.87
CA LEU A 168 4.82 15.41 2.56
C LEU A 168 3.29 15.34 2.51
N LYS A 169 2.64 14.79 3.55
CA LYS A 169 1.17 14.69 3.65
C LYS A 169 0.49 16.04 3.87
N SER A 170 1.15 16.97 4.54
CA SER A 170 0.62 18.33 4.79
C SER A 170 0.80 19.27 3.60
N ASN A 171 1.54 18.90 2.58
CA ASN A 171 1.77 19.74 1.42
C ASN A 171 0.50 19.93 0.59
N GLU A 172 0.14 21.19 0.31
CA GLU A 172 -1.09 21.54 -0.41
C GLU A 172 -1.15 20.97 -1.85
N LYS A 173 0.01 20.77 -2.49
CA LYS A 173 0.11 20.37 -3.89
C LYS A 173 -0.01 18.86 -4.10
N TYR A 174 0.66 18.07 -3.27
CA TYR A 174 0.75 16.61 -3.45
C TYR A 174 0.34 15.79 -2.21
N GLY A 175 0.00 16.45 -1.11
CA GLY A 175 -0.34 15.78 0.14
C GLY A 175 -1.51 14.82 0.02
N SER A 176 -2.51 15.11 -0.83
CA SER A 176 -3.63 14.21 -1.10
C SER A 176 -3.18 12.89 -1.73
N TYR A 177 -2.20 12.93 -2.65
CA TYR A 177 -1.66 11.73 -3.30
C TYR A 177 -0.86 10.89 -2.31
N VAL A 178 -0.04 11.54 -1.48
CA VAL A 178 0.74 10.86 -0.45
C VAL A 178 -0.17 10.24 0.61
N THR A 179 -1.20 10.96 1.07
CA THR A 179 -2.15 10.46 2.09
C THR A 179 -2.93 9.25 1.60
N SER A 180 -3.29 9.19 0.32
CA SER A 180 -4.03 8.07 -0.25
C SER A 180 -3.17 6.83 -0.51
N GLY A 181 -1.86 6.95 -0.63
CA GLY A 181 -0.96 5.85 -1.03
C GLY A 181 0.10 5.48 -0.01
N VAL A 182 0.38 6.32 0.98
CA VAL A 182 1.37 6.04 2.03
C VAL A 182 0.68 5.89 3.36
N PHE A 183 0.67 4.66 3.87
CA PHE A 183 0.21 4.32 5.21
C PHE A 183 1.40 4.49 6.16
N GLU A 184 1.19 5.10 7.32
CA GLU A 184 2.25 5.26 8.32
C GLU A 184 2.65 3.89 8.89
N PRO A 185 3.80 3.34 8.51
CA PRO A 185 4.23 2.03 8.97
C PRO A 185 4.86 2.15 10.36
N HIS A 186 4.07 1.95 11.40
CA HIS A 186 4.61 1.85 12.76
C HIS A 186 5.26 0.48 12.95
N PRO A 187 6.51 0.41 13.45
CA PRO A 187 7.14 -0.85 13.76
C PRO A 187 6.42 -1.53 14.94
N ILE A 188 5.98 -2.77 14.72
CA ILE A 188 5.30 -3.59 15.73
C ILE A 188 6.11 -4.84 15.97
N VAL A 189 6.80 -4.92 17.09
CA VAL A 189 7.58 -6.08 17.48
C VAL A 189 6.68 -7.32 17.52
N TYR A 190 7.09 -8.40 16.84
CA TYR A 190 6.30 -9.63 16.65
C TYR A 190 4.96 -9.44 15.92
N GLY A 191 4.80 -8.33 15.21
CA GLY A 191 3.56 -8.01 14.48
C GLY A 191 3.18 -9.06 13.44
N ASN A 192 4.15 -9.62 12.72
CA ASN A 192 3.92 -10.66 11.72
C ASN A 192 3.48 -11.98 12.35
N ILE A 193 4.02 -12.36 13.50
CA ILE A 193 3.60 -13.57 14.24
C ILE A 193 2.17 -13.39 14.72
N PHE A 194 1.87 -12.24 15.32
CA PHE A 194 0.52 -11.92 15.77
C PHE A 194 -0.49 -11.95 14.60
N ALA A 195 -0.17 -11.29 13.49
CA ALA A 195 -1.01 -11.30 12.30
C ALA A 195 -1.22 -12.72 11.76
N SER A 196 -0.16 -13.54 11.67
CA SER A 196 -0.24 -14.92 11.19
C SER A 196 -1.17 -15.76 12.05
N ILE A 197 -1.02 -15.71 13.37
CA ILE A 197 -1.89 -16.44 14.31
C ILE A 197 -3.33 -15.93 14.21
N TYR A 198 -3.52 -14.60 14.15
CA TYR A 198 -4.83 -14.01 14.02
C TYR A 198 -5.54 -14.46 12.74
N PHE A 199 -4.90 -14.37 11.57
CA PHE A 199 -5.49 -14.79 10.30
C PHE A 199 -5.75 -16.29 10.25
N LEU A 200 -4.85 -17.10 10.83
CA LEU A 200 -5.02 -18.54 10.91
C LEU A 200 -6.26 -18.89 11.76
N MET A 201 -6.31 -18.38 12.99
CA MET A 201 -7.40 -18.69 13.94
C MET A 201 -8.76 -18.20 13.42
N THR A 202 -8.82 -16.94 12.97
CA THR A 202 -10.07 -16.35 12.50
C THR A 202 -10.50 -16.92 11.14
N GLY A 203 -9.57 -17.27 10.26
CA GLY A 203 -9.83 -17.94 8.99
C GLY A 203 -10.42 -19.33 9.18
N PHE A 204 -9.82 -20.16 10.03
CA PHE A 204 -10.38 -21.48 10.38
C PHE A 204 -11.75 -21.35 11.04
N HIS A 205 -11.93 -20.37 11.94
CA HIS A 205 -13.23 -20.13 12.54
C HIS A 205 -14.28 -19.75 11.49
N ALA A 206 -13.96 -18.88 10.54
CA ALA A 206 -14.87 -18.52 9.45
C ALA A 206 -15.27 -19.75 8.60
N ILE A 207 -14.32 -20.64 8.29
CA ILE A 207 -14.60 -21.90 7.59
C ILE A 207 -15.57 -22.77 8.39
N HIS A 208 -15.33 -22.94 9.70
CA HIS A 208 -16.23 -23.70 10.58
C HIS A 208 -17.64 -23.11 10.62
N VAL A 209 -17.76 -21.76 10.68
CA VAL A 209 -19.06 -21.09 10.63
C VAL A 209 -19.77 -21.38 9.31
N ILE A 210 -19.07 -21.32 8.16
CA ILE A 210 -19.64 -21.61 6.84
C ILE A 210 -20.13 -23.07 6.79
N VAL A 211 -19.31 -24.02 7.23
CA VAL A 211 -19.70 -25.45 7.29
C VAL A 211 -20.92 -25.65 8.19
N GLY A 212 -20.91 -25.03 9.38
CA GLY A 212 -22.05 -25.07 10.30
C GLY A 212 -23.33 -24.49 9.69
N MET A 213 -23.22 -23.39 8.94
CA MET A 213 -24.36 -22.80 8.22
C MET A 213 -24.92 -23.74 7.16
N ILE A 214 -24.07 -24.43 6.41
CA ILE A 214 -24.50 -25.44 5.41
C ILE A 214 -25.26 -26.57 6.10
N LEU A 215 -24.71 -27.09 7.21
CA LEU A 215 -25.36 -28.14 7.98
C LEU A 215 -26.74 -27.70 8.52
N PHE A 216 -26.82 -26.51 9.12
CA PHE A 216 -28.09 -25.96 9.60
C PHE A 216 -29.10 -25.73 8.47
N TYR A 217 -28.65 -25.30 7.30
CA TYR A 217 -29.51 -25.17 6.14
C TYR A 217 -30.06 -26.52 5.67
N VAL A 218 -29.21 -27.57 5.63
CA VAL A 218 -29.64 -28.96 5.29
C VAL A 218 -30.70 -29.45 6.29
N VAL A 219 -30.45 -29.27 7.60
CA VAL A 219 -31.41 -29.64 8.66
C VAL A 219 -32.74 -28.89 8.50
N LEU A 220 -32.70 -27.58 8.23
CA LEU A 220 -33.90 -26.79 7.99
C LEU A 220 -34.69 -27.23 6.75
N LYS A 221 -33.98 -27.65 5.69
CA LYS A 221 -34.60 -28.14 4.45
C LYS A 221 -35.23 -29.53 4.62
N GLN A 222 -34.60 -30.43 5.39
CA GLN A 222 -35.13 -31.78 5.69
C GLN A 222 -36.34 -31.69 6.59
N GLY A 223 -36.41 -30.74 7.51
CA GLY A 223 -37.59 -30.42 8.32
C GLY A 223 -38.15 -31.64 9.07
N SER A 224 -39.43 -31.99 8.81
CA SER A 224 -40.13 -33.09 9.45
C SER A 224 -39.73 -34.49 8.95
N LYS A 225 -38.82 -34.61 7.98
CA LYS A 225 -38.29 -35.88 7.49
C LYS A 225 -37.08 -36.38 8.27
N LEU A 226 -36.64 -35.63 9.28
CA LEU A 226 -35.56 -36.05 10.18
C LEU A 226 -36.06 -37.19 11.05
N ASN A 227 -35.40 -38.34 10.95
CA ASN A 227 -35.62 -39.52 11.79
C ASN A 227 -34.43 -39.73 12.72
N GLU A 228 -34.50 -40.70 13.63
CA GLU A 228 -33.44 -40.97 14.64
C GLU A 228 -32.06 -41.16 14.05
N SER A 229 -31.93 -41.70 12.82
CA SER A 229 -30.62 -41.89 12.15
C SER A 229 -29.91 -40.57 11.76
N TRP A 230 -30.59 -39.41 11.81
CA TRP A 230 -30.01 -38.10 11.56
C TRP A 230 -29.48 -37.43 12.83
N THR A 231 -29.89 -37.87 14.00
CA THR A 231 -29.37 -37.33 15.28
C THR A 231 -27.93 -37.74 15.53
N ASP A 232 -27.47 -38.85 14.95
CA ASP A 232 -26.09 -39.32 15.06
C ASP A 232 -25.13 -38.62 14.09
N PHE A 233 -25.67 -37.79 13.19
CA PHE A 233 -24.87 -37.05 12.17
C PHE A 233 -24.61 -35.60 12.55
N VAL A 234 -25.23 -35.05 13.59
CA VAL A 234 -25.09 -33.69 14.09
C VAL A 234 -24.47 -33.70 15.46
#